data_8d24a357553cf9c3754d5b8c7ee93e72
#
_entry.id   8d24a357553cf9c3754d5b8c7ee93e72
#
_cell.length_a   1.000
_cell.length_b   1.000
_cell.length_c   1.000
_cell.angle_alpha   90.00
_cell.angle_beta   90.00
_cell.angle_gamma   90.00
#
_symmetry.space_group_name_H-M   'P 1'
#
loop_
_entity.id
_entity.type
_entity.pdbx_description
1 polymer ?
#
loop_
_entity_poly.entity_id
_entity_poly.type
_entity_poly.pdbx_seq_one_letter_code
_entity_poly.pdbx_strand_id
1 'polypeptide(L)'
;MLTGAVALVTGASRGIGAAAAIELARRGAHVVLLARTQGGLEETDDAIRRAGGTATLLPLDLRDGPALDPIGPSLQQRFGRLDILVHNAGALGRLTPVPHITPEDWATVVGVNLAATWRLIRTCAPLLLAAPAGRAVFVTTARASEPRAYWGAYGATKAGMEHLVQTWAHEVETTRLRVNLYDPGTVATRLRADAMPGEDRAKLSKPADVAGVLADLGDPALPQNGEKTLASPSPPGRGPG
;
A
#
# COMPACT_ATOMS: atom_id res chain seq x y z
N MET A 1 -6.12 13.72 -13.36
CA MET A 1 -7.10 12.71 -13.83
C MET A 1 -6.33 11.47 -14.31
N LEU A 2 -6.81 10.28 -13.93
CA LEU A 2 -6.14 8.99 -14.19
C LEU A 2 -6.86 8.16 -15.29
N THR A 3 -7.60 8.83 -16.16
CA THR A 3 -8.38 8.16 -17.22
C THR A 3 -7.50 7.28 -18.10
N GLY A 4 -7.86 5.99 -18.21
CA GLY A 4 -7.13 4.99 -18.98
C GLY A 4 -5.88 4.43 -18.29
N ALA A 5 -5.55 4.87 -17.07
CA ALA A 5 -4.48 4.28 -16.27
C ALA A 5 -4.94 2.94 -15.65
N VAL A 6 -4.00 2.03 -15.46
CA VAL A 6 -4.19 0.78 -14.71
C VAL A 6 -3.41 0.87 -13.40
N ALA A 7 -4.08 0.66 -12.28
CA ALA A 7 -3.50 0.69 -10.94
C ALA A 7 -3.58 -0.69 -10.27
N LEU A 8 -2.51 -1.15 -9.64
CA LEU A 8 -2.50 -2.32 -8.76
C LEU A 8 -2.45 -1.84 -7.31
N VAL A 9 -3.42 -2.24 -6.49
CA VAL A 9 -3.48 -1.91 -5.07
C VAL A 9 -3.44 -3.18 -4.23
N THR A 10 -2.46 -3.31 -3.34
CA THR A 10 -2.37 -4.44 -2.41
C THR A 10 -3.02 -4.13 -1.07
N GLY A 11 -3.57 -5.16 -0.41
CA GLY A 11 -4.35 -4.97 0.81
C GLY A 11 -5.67 -4.22 0.55
N ALA A 12 -6.23 -4.38 -0.66
CA ALA A 12 -7.36 -3.62 -1.17
C ALA A 12 -8.73 -4.06 -0.60
N SER A 13 -8.78 -5.08 0.27
CA SER A 13 -10.05 -5.60 0.81
C SER A 13 -10.62 -4.77 1.97
N ARG A 14 -9.91 -3.79 2.51
CA ARG A 14 -10.34 -2.94 3.63
C ARG A 14 -9.38 -1.80 3.93
N GLY A 15 -9.79 -0.90 4.82
CA GLY A 15 -8.92 0.14 5.38
C GLY A 15 -8.35 1.08 4.33
N ILE A 16 -7.08 1.44 4.49
CA ILE A 16 -6.40 2.40 3.61
C ILE A 16 -6.35 1.90 2.16
N GLY A 17 -6.07 0.61 1.95
CA GLY A 17 -5.98 0.04 0.60
C GLY A 17 -7.32 0.08 -0.16
N ALA A 18 -8.43 -0.25 0.51
CA ALA A 18 -9.76 -0.13 -0.10
C ALA A 18 -10.11 1.34 -0.41
N ALA A 19 -9.84 2.24 0.54
CA ALA A 19 -10.11 3.68 0.33
C ALA A 19 -9.25 4.26 -0.81
N ALA A 20 -7.96 3.90 -0.90
CA ALA A 20 -7.08 4.30 -2.00
C ALA A 20 -7.57 3.75 -3.35
N ALA A 21 -8.01 2.49 -3.40
CA ALA A 21 -8.55 1.86 -4.60
C ALA A 21 -9.80 2.60 -5.11
N ILE A 22 -10.73 2.92 -4.20
CA ILE A 22 -11.94 3.69 -4.53
C ILE A 22 -11.57 5.08 -5.06
N GLU A 23 -10.62 5.77 -4.42
CA GLU A 23 -10.22 7.11 -4.85
C GLU A 23 -9.51 7.11 -6.21
N LEU A 24 -8.62 6.14 -6.46
CA LEU A 24 -7.97 5.96 -7.77
C LEU A 24 -9.01 5.69 -8.87
N ALA A 25 -10.00 4.83 -8.60
CA ALA A 25 -11.09 4.54 -9.52
C ALA A 25 -11.97 5.76 -9.79
N ARG A 26 -12.28 6.56 -8.75
CA ARG A 26 -13.01 7.82 -8.87
C ARG A 26 -12.29 8.84 -9.76
N ARG A 27 -10.94 8.79 -9.80
CA ARG A 27 -10.11 9.61 -10.69
C ARG A 27 -9.99 9.04 -12.10
N GLY A 28 -10.59 7.90 -12.37
CA GLY A 28 -10.69 7.29 -13.71
C GLY A 28 -9.73 6.15 -14.00
N ALA A 29 -8.96 5.65 -13.01
CA ALA A 29 -8.13 4.48 -13.19
C ALA A 29 -8.97 3.19 -13.16
N HIS A 30 -8.57 2.18 -13.95
CA HIS A 30 -8.97 0.80 -13.71
C HIS A 30 -8.13 0.20 -12.60
N VAL A 31 -8.76 -0.35 -11.54
CA VAL A 31 -8.02 -0.78 -10.36
C VAL A 31 -8.00 -2.32 -10.23
N VAL A 32 -6.82 -2.90 -10.17
CA VAL A 32 -6.62 -4.30 -9.83
C VAL A 32 -6.50 -4.41 -8.30
N LEU A 33 -7.47 -5.06 -7.69
CA LEU A 33 -7.62 -5.19 -6.24
C LEU A 33 -6.97 -6.49 -5.77
N LEU A 34 -5.82 -6.42 -5.09
CA LEU A 34 -5.13 -7.58 -4.57
C LEU A 34 -5.30 -7.68 -3.04
N ALA A 35 -5.87 -8.79 -2.58
CA ALA A 35 -5.91 -9.19 -1.18
C ALA A 35 -6.30 -10.68 -1.04
N ARG A 36 -6.17 -11.24 0.16
CA ARG A 36 -6.48 -12.65 0.44
C ARG A 36 -7.98 -12.94 0.50
N THR A 37 -8.77 -11.98 0.95
CA THR A 37 -10.19 -12.17 1.28
C THR A 37 -11.05 -11.73 0.13
N GLN A 38 -11.62 -12.70 -0.60
CA GLN A 38 -12.45 -12.44 -1.77
C GLN A 38 -13.65 -11.55 -1.43
N GLY A 39 -14.45 -11.86 -0.39
CA GLY A 39 -15.61 -11.04 -0.01
C GLY A 39 -15.25 -9.58 0.27
N GLY A 40 -14.08 -9.32 0.91
CA GLY A 40 -13.64 -7.92 1.11
C GLY A 40 -13.18 -7.23 -0.18
N LEU A 41 -12.73 -7.99 -1.20
CA LEU A 41 -12.46 -7.44 -2.54
C LEU A 41 -13.76 -7.12 -3.26
N GLU A 42 -14.78 -7.97 -3.13
CA GLU A 42 -16.12 -7.77 -3.70
C GLU A 42 -16.79 -6.52 -3.10
N GLU A 43 -16.72 -6.33 -1.78
CA GLU A 43 -17.19 -5.11 -1.11
C GLU A 43 -16.52 -3.83 -1.66
N THR A 44 -15.21 -3.91 -1.92
CA THR A 44 -14.45 -2.80 -2.48
C THR A 44 -14.81 -2.55 -3.95
N ASP A 45 -14.99 -3.59 -4.75
CA ASP A 45 -15.44 -3.50 -6.15
C ASP A 45 -16.83 -2.87 -6.24
N ASP A 46 -17.77 -3.30 -5.38
CA ASP A 46 -19.11 -2.71 -5.30
C ASP A 46 -19.07 -1.22 -4.96
N ALA A 47 -18.15 -0.81 -4.07
CA ALA A 47 -17.96 0.61 -3.75
C ALA A 47 -17.38 1.38 -4.95
N ILE A 48 -16.44 0.80 -5.67
CA ILE A 48 -15.86 1.35 -6.91
C ILE A 48 -16.93 1.51 -7.98
N ARG A 49 -17.76 0.49 -8.20
CA ARG A 49 -18.87 0.55 -9.18
C ARG A 49 -19.90 1.62 -8.83
N ARG A 50 -20.23 1.76 -7.55
CA ARG A 50 -21.13 2.85 -7.08
C ARG A 50 -20.53 4.24 -7.31
N ALA A 51 -19.20 4.37 -7.30
CA ALA A 51 -18.49 5.59 -7.63
C ALA A 51 -18.27 5.80 -9.15
N GLY A 52 -18.82 4.92 -10.00
CA GLY A 52 -18.70 4.99 -11.46
C GLY A 52 -17.37 4.46 -12.03
N GLY A 53 -16.55 3.80 -11.21
CA GLY A 53 -15.27 3.22 -11.61
C GLY A 53 -15.36 1.75 -12.02
N THR A 54 -14.20 1.16 -12.29
CA THR A 54 -14.07 -0.26 -12.66
C THR A 54 -12.90 -0.91 -11.92
N ALA A 55 -13.07 -2.20 -11.55
CA ALA A 55 -12.00 -2.95 -10.94
C ALA A 55 -11.90 -4.40 -11.46
N THR A 56 -10.79 -5.04 -11.14
CA THR A 56 -10.55 -6.48 -11.31
C THR A 56 -10.07 -7.05 -9.99
N LEU A 57 -10.70 -8.10 -9.53
CA LEU A 57 -10.35 -8.79 -8.29
C LEU A 57 -9.19 -9.76 -8.54
N LEU A 58 -8.18 -9.71 -7.68
CA LEU A 58 -7.05 -10.63 -7.66
C LEU A 58 -6.90 -11.22 -6.25
N PRO A 59 -7.68 -12.27 -5.92
CA PRO A 59 -7.56 -12.93 -4.62
C PRO A 59 -6.24 -13.70 -4.54
N LEU A 60 -5.29 -13.21 -3.71
CA LEU A 60 -3.96 -13.78 -3.60
C LEU A 60 -3.34 -13.47 -2.23
N ASP A 61 -2.61 -14.44 -1.66
CA ASP A 61 -1.86 -14.25 -0.43
C ASP A 61 -0.42 -13.80 -0.75
N LEU A 62 -0.03 -12.64 -0.22
CA LEU A 62 1.32 -12.11 -0.40
C LEU A 62 2.43 -12.99 0.22
N ARG A 63 2.09 -13.95 1.06
CA ARG A 63 3.04 -14.94 1.59
C ARG A 63 3.38 -16.02 0.57
N ASP A 64 2.53 -16.24 -0.42
CA ASP A 64 2.81 -17.14 -1.52
C ASP A 64 3.67 -16.44 -2.58
N GLY A 65 4.97 -16.42 -2.29
CA GLY A 65 5.94 -15.75 -3.15
C GLY A 65 5.88 -16.19 -4.61
N PRO A 66 5.91 -17.49 -4.94
CA PRO A 66 5.79 -17.96 -6.31
C PRO A 66 4.52 -17.47 -7.03
N ALA A 67 3.40 -17.33 -6.33
CA ALA A 67 2.15 -16.83 -6.92
C ALA A 67 2.18 -15.32 -7.24
N LEU A 68 3.15 -14.56 -6.69
CA LEU A 68 3.34 -13.15 -7.02
C LEU A 68 4.08 -12.94 -8.35
N ASP A 69 4.98 -13.85 -8.73
CA ASP A 69 5.84 -13.68 -9.91
C ASP A 69 5.06 -13.54 -11.23
N PRO A 70 3.92 -14.22 -11.45
CA PRO A 70 3.10 -14.07 -12.66
C PRO A 70 2.29 -12.76 -12.74
N ILE A 71 2.22 -11.93 -11.68
CA ILE A 71 1.37 -10.72 -11.66
C ILE A 71 1.71 -9.79 -12.82
N GLY A 72 2.99 -9.42 -12.99
CA GLY A 72 3.42 -8.54 -14.08
C GLY A 72 3.05 -9.09 -15.45
N PRO A 73 3.47 -10.31 -15.81
CA PRO A 73 3.05 -10.98 -17.05
C PRO A 73 1.53 -11.01 -17.27
N SER A 74 0.75 -11.31 -16.24
CA SER A 74 -0.73 -11.34 -16.31
C SER A 74 -1.33 -9.95 -16.56
N LEU A 75 -0.78 -8.91 -15.92
CA LEU A 75 -1.19 -7.52 -16.18
C LEU A 75 -0.83 -7.09 -17.61
N GLN A 76 0.35 -7.46 -18.08
CA GLN A 76 0.77 -7.21 -19.47
C GLN A 76 -0.20 -7.88 -20.45
N GLN A 77 -0.51 -9.15 -20.24
CA GLN A 77 -1.42 -9.89 -21.13
C GLN A 77 -2.83 -9.31 -21.15
N ARG A 78 -3.35 -8.88 -19.98
CA ARG A 78 -4.75 -8.46 -19.84
C ARG A 78 -4.98 -6.99 -20.18
N PHE A 79 -4.05 -6.11 -19.79
CA PHE A 79 -4.20 -4.66 -19.90
C PHE A 79 -3.16 -3.99 -20.78
N GLY A 80 -2.05 -4.70 -21.11
CA GLY A 80 -0.94 -4.16 -21.86
C GLY A 80 -0.09 -3.12 -21.10
N ARG A 81 -0.46 -2.82 -19.83
CA ARG A 81 0.17 -1.75 -19.04
C ARG A 81 -0.06 -1.90 -17.54
N LEU A 82 0.81 -1.25 -16.78
CA LEU A 82 0.61 -0.89 -15.37
C LEU A 82 1.19 0.52 -15.16
N ASP A 83 0.37 1.45 -14.71
CA ASP A 83 0.77 2.84 -14.50
C ASP A 83 1.05 3.16 -13.05
N ILE A 84 0.29 2.54 -12.14
CA ILE A 84 0.36 2.84 -10.71
C ILE A 84 0.44 1.54 -9.90
N LEU A 85 1.42 1.46 -9.00
CA LEU A 85 1.49 0.45 -7.95
C LEU A 85 1.30 1.12 -6.59
N VAL A 86 0.28 0.72 -5.83
CA VAL A 86 0.12 1.08 -4.42
C VAL A 86 0.31 -0.17 -3.57
N HIS A 87 1.49 -0.31 -2.98
CA HIS A 87 1.78 -1.39 -2.04
C HIS A 87 1.43 -0.96 -0.62
N ASN A 88 0.19 -1.25 -0.23
CA ASN A 88 -0.35 -0.89 1.09
C ASN A 88 -0.44 -2.08 2.05
N ALA A 89 -0.50 -3.30 1.55
CA ALA A 89 -0.61 -4.49 2.40
C ALA A 89 0.49 -4.54 3.46
N GLY A 90 0.11 -4.95 4.68
CA GLY A 90 1.05 -5.14 5.77
C GLY A 90 0.50 -6.11 6.82
N ALA A 91 1.41 -6.82 7.47
CA ALA A 91 1.15 -7.69 8.60
C ALA A 91 1.84 -7.12 9.85
N LEU A 92 1.08 -6.97 10.94
CA LEU A 92 1.61 -6.49 12.22
C LEU A 92 2.45 -7.58 12.92
N GLY A 93 2.02 -8.83 12.81
CA GLY A 93 2.48 -9.90 13.67
C GLY A 93 2.00 -9.71 15.12
N ARG A 94 2.55 -10.51 16.01
CA ARG A 94 2.29 -10.37 17.45
C ARG A 94 3.24 -9.33 18.06
N LEU A 95 2.70 -8.35 18.78
CA LEU A 95 3.50 -7.39 19.55
C LEU A 95 4.04 -8.09 20.80
N THR A 96 5.35 -8.38 20.81
CA THR A 96 6.01 -9.17 21.84
C THR A 96 7.48 -8.74 22.00
N PRO A 97 8.14 -9.01 23.16
CA PRO A 97 9.58 -8.80 23.29
C PRO A 97 10.35 -9.54 22.19
N VAL A 98 11.44 -8.94 21.69
CA VAL A 98 12.22 -9.48 20.56
C VAL A 98 12.63 -10.95 20.76
N PRO A 99 13.11 -11.38 21.95
CA PRO A 99 13.48 -12.79 22.17
C PRO A 99 12.30 -13.77 22.13
N HIS A 100 11.05 -13.27 22.17
CA HIS A 100 9.84 -14.07 22.17
C HIS A 100 9.09 -14.07 20.85
N ILE A 101 9.64 -13.43 19.80
CA ILE A 101 9.09 -13.49 18.45
C ILE A 101 9.20 -14.94 17.96
N THR A 102 8.08 -15.56 17.63
CA THR A 102 8.10 -16.94 17.12
C THR A 102 8.57 -16.99 15.66
N PRO A 103 9.16 -18.11 15.19
CA PRO A 103 9.53 -18.28 13.79
C PRO A 103 8.36 -18.04 12.82
N GLU A 104 7.13 -18.44 13.20
CA GLU A 104 5.92 -18.29 12.39
C GLU A 104 5.49 -16.82 12.28
N ASP A 105 5.50 -16.08 13.38
CA ASP A 105 5.21 -14.64 13.40
C ASP A 105 6.26 -13.89 12.55
N TRP A 106 7.55 -14.23 12.75
CA TRP A 106 8.65 -13.65 11.98
C TRP A 106 8.50 -13.91 10.49
N ALA A 107 8.31 -15.18 10.09
CA ALA A 107 8.13 -15.55 8.69
C ALA A 107 6.92 -14.85 8.04
N THR A 108 5.80 -14.72 8.78
CA THR A 108 4.61 -14.03 8.31
C THR A 108 4.88 -12.55 8.06
N VAL A 109 5.51 -11.86 9.02
CA VAL A 109 5.75 -10.41 8.91
C VAL A 109 6.81 -10.11 7.83
N VAL A 110 7.90 -10.88 7.78
CA VAL A 110 8.92 -10.78 6.73
C VAL A 110 8.33 -11.09 5.36
N GLY A 111 7.54 -12.16 5.25
CA GLY A 111 6.89 -12.56 3.99
C GLY A 111 6.01 -11.46 3.40
N VAL A 112 5.13 -10.87 4.23
CA VAL A 112 4.17 -9.86 3.76
C VAL A 112 4.81 -8.47 3.59
N ASN A 113 5.63 -8.02 4.55
CA ASN A 113 6.08 -6.63 4.55
C ASN A 113 7.36 -6.40 3.74
N LEU A 114 8.22 -7.41 3.60
CA LEU A 114 9.52 -7.25 2.96
C LEU A 114 9.68 -8.12 1.70
N ALA A 115 9.49 -9.43 1.81
CA ALA A 115 9.69 -10.33 0.67
C ALA A 115 8.67 -10.06 -0.45
N ALA A 116 7.40 -9.81 -0.12
CA ALA A 116 6.39 -9.45 -1.10
C ALA A 116 6.68 -8.09 -1.76
N THR A 117 7.23 -7.12 -1.01
CA THR A 117 7.67 -5.84 -1.59
C THR A 117 8.70 -6.06 -2.70
N TRP A 118 9.76 -6.82 -2.42
CA TRP A 118 10.77 -7.14 -3.42
C TRP A 118 10.18 -7.84 -4.66
N ARG A 119 9.32 -8.86 -4.45
CA ARG A 119 8.68 -9.58 -5.56
C ARG A 119 7.78 -8.68 -6.41
N LEU A 120 6.98 -7.82 -5.77
CA LEU A 120 6.13 -6.87 -6.48
C LEU A 120 6.94 -5.85 -7.28
N ILE A 121 8.03 -5.32 -6.73
CA ILE A 121 8.98 -4.49 -7.47
C ILE A 121 9.46 -5.26 -8.70
N ARG A 122 10.01 -6.47 -8.50
CA ARG A 122 10.58 -7.30 -9.57
C ARG A 122 9.58 -7.58 -10.70
N THR A 123 8.34 -7.97 -10.37
CA THR A 123 7.35 -8.37 -11.38
C THR A 123 6.67 -7.16 -12.05
N CYS A 124 6.51 -6.02 -11.34
CA CYS A 124 5.81 -4.84 -11.85
C CYS A 124 6.76 -3.82 -12.51
N ALA A 125 8.05 -3.81 -12.17
CA ALA A 125 9.00 -2.82 -12.66
C ALA A 125 9.03 -2.70 -14.20
N PRO A 126 9.04 -3.79 -15.00
CA PRO A 126 9.05 -3.66 -16.46
C PRO A 126 7.86 -2.85 -16.99
N LEU A 127 6.66 -3.04 -16.44
CA LEU A 127 5.46 -2.32 -16.86
C LEU A 127 5.47 -0.87 -16.41
N LEU A 128 5.87 -0.62 -15.17
CA LEU A 128 5.97 0.74 -14.61
C LEU A 128 7.03 1.58 -15.34
N LEU A 129 8.15 0.98 -15.75
CA LEU A 129 9.19 1.63 -16.56
C LEU A 129 8.72 1.92 -17.99
N ALA A 130 7.90 1.03 -18.57
CA ALA A 130 7.33 1.22 -19.91
C ALA A 130 6.16 2.23 -19.92
N ALA A 131 5.54 2.51 -18.78
CA ALA A 131 4.46 3.48 -18.68
C ALA A 131 4.95 4.90 -18.99
N PRO A 132 4.11 5.76 -19.61
CA PRO A 132 4.47 7.15 -19.91
C PRO A 132 4.89 7.96 -18.68
N ALA A 133 4.34 7.61 -17.52
CA ALA A 133 4.66 8.21 -16.22
C ALA A 133 4.32 7.20 -15.10
N GLY A 134 5.15 6.17 -14.93
CA GLY A 134 4.94 5.15 -13.89
C GLY A 134 5.01 5.74 -12.47
N ARG A 135 4.18 5.23 -11.58
CA ARG A 135 4.14 5.62 -10.16
C ARG A 135 4.11 4.39 -9.25
N ALA A 136 5.00 4.36 -8.28
CA ALA A 136 5.01 3.31 -7.26
C ALA A 136 5.00 3.94 -5.87
N VAL A 137 4.00 3.62 -5.06
CA VAL A 137 3.82 4.16 -3.72
C VAL A 137 3.77 3.03 -2.71
N PHE A 138 4.61 3.12 -1.69
CA PHE A 138 4.71 2.10 -0.64
C PHE A 138 4.29 2.70 0.70
N VAL A 139 3.25 2.12 1.31
CA VAL A 139 2.74 2.59 2.60
C VAL A 139 3.65 2.10 3.71
N THR A 140 4.17 3.05 4.47
CA THR A 140 5.08 2.83 5.58
C THR A 140 4.53 3.33 6.92
N THR A 141 5.38 3.62 7.89
CA THR A 141 5.03 4.01 9.25
C THR A 141 6.22 4.64 9.96
N ALA A 142 5.99 5.51 10.94
CA ALA A 142 7.03 6.00 11.84
C ALA A 142 7.79 4.87 12.57
N ARG A 143 7.20 3.68 12.70
CA ARG A 143 7.90 2.51 13.33
C ARG A 143 9.08 2.00 12.50
N ALA A 144 9.23 2.41 11.25
CA ALA A 144 10.39 2.08 10.43
C ALA A 144 11.66 2.81 10.90
N SER A 145 11.54 4.03 11.40
CA SER A 145 12.66 4.88 11.86
C SER A 145 12.69 5.11 13.37
N GLU A 146 11.57 4.88 14.07
CA GLU A 146 11.43 5.11 15.50
C GLU A 146 11.17 3.79 16.24
N PRO A 147 12.20 3.11 16.77
CA PRO A 147 12.04 1.89 17.53
C PRO A 147 11.10 2.05 18.73
N ARG A 148 10.27 1.05 18.97
CA ARG A 148 9.39 1.01 20.13
C ARG A 148 9.35 -0.41 20.69
N ALA A 149 9.30 -0.54 22.01
CA ALA A 149 9.17 -1.84 22.67
C ALA A 149 8.01 -2.65 22.08
N TYR A 150 8.23 -3.93 21.86
CA TYR A 150 7.31 -4.93 21.29
C TYR A 150 7.05 -4.85 19.77
N TRP A 151 7.57 -3.84 19.07
CA TRP A 151 7.35 -3.65 17.62
C TRP A 151 8.48 -4.22 16.75
N GLY A 152 9.31 -5.10 17.31
CA GLY A 152 10.56 -5.55 16.67
C GLY A 152 10.38 -6.10 15.26
N ALA A 153 9.52 -7.11 15.05
CA ALA A 153 9.32 -7.70 13.73
C ALA A 153 8.72 -6.71 12.72
N TYR A 154 7.68 -5.99 13.13
CA TYR A 154 7.02 -5.00 12.28
C TYR A 154 7.97 -3.85 11.90
N GLY A 155 8.62 -3.25 12.89
CA GLY A 155 9.54 -2.13 12.66
C GLY A 155 10.72 -2.52 11.77
N ALA A 156 11.37 -3.65 12.06
CA ALA A 156 12.49 -4.14 11.26
C ALA A 156 12.11 -4.39 9.80
N THR A 157 10.94 -4.99 9.55
CA THR A 157 10.50 -5.27 8.17
C THR A 157 10.09 -3.98 7.43
N LYS A 158 9.49 -3.02 8.12
CA LYS A 158 9.15 -1.71 7.51
C LYS A 158 10.41 -0.87 7.25
N ALA A 159 11.41 -0.90 8.13
CA ALA A 159 12.71 -0.26 7.89
C ALA A 159 13.42 -0.87 6.67
N GLY A 160 13.48 -2.22 6.60
CA GLY A 160 14.03 -2.91 5.43
C GLY A 160 13.27 -2.61 4.13
N MET A 161 11.94 -2.52 4.19
CA MET A 161 11.11 -2.11 3.06
C MET A 161 11.44 -0.66 2.62
N GLU A 162 11.52 0.29 3.54
CA GLU A 162 11.88 1.67 3.21
C GLU A 162 13.24 1.75 2.51
N HIS A 163 14.24 1.07 3.06
CA HIS A 163 15.58 1.04 2.46
C HIS A 163 15.55 0.47 1.03
N LEU A 164 14.86 -0.67 0.83
CA LEU A 164 14.72 -1.29 -0.49
C LEU A 164 14.02 -0.36 -1.50
N VAL A 165 12.95 0.30 -1.09
CA VAL A 165 12.16 1.21 -1.94
C VAL A 165 12.97 2.46 -2.30
N GLN A 166 13.71 3.05 -1.35
CA GLN A 166 14.56 4.20 -1.60
C GLN A 166 15.74 3.84 -2.52
N THR A 167 16.34 2.66 -2.34
CA THR A 167 17.37 2.15 -3.26
C THR A 167 16.82 2.06 -4.68
N TRP A 168 15.63 1.46 -4.86
CA TRP A 168 14.98 1.38 -6.16
C TRP A 168 14.65 2.76 -6.75
N ALA A 169 14.24 3.72 -5.93
CA ALA A 169 14.01 5.09 -6.37
C ALA A 169 15.28 5.72 -6.99
N HIS A 170 16.44 5.50 -6.38
CA HIS A 170 17.73 5.96 -6.93
C HIS A 170 18.09 5.24 -8.23
N GLU A 171 17.86 3.92 -8.32
CA GLU A 171 18.12 3.13 -9.54
C GLU A 171 17.32 3.62 -10.77
N VAL A 172 16.11 4.16 -10.53
CA VAL A 172 15.21 4.62 -11.60
C VAL A 172 15.20 6.14 -11.80
N GLU A 173 16.06 6.88 -11.11
CA GLU A 173 16.08 8.35 -11.07
C GLU A 173 16.09 9.00 -12.47
N THR A 174 16.81 8.41 -13.42
CA THR A 174 16.93 8.93 -14.80
C THR A 174 15.76 8.54 -15.70
N THR A 175 14.79 7.79 -15.19
CA THR A 175 13.60 7.35 -15.93
C THR A 175 12.39 8.26 -15.66
N ARG A 176 11.23 7.92 -16.26
CA ARG A 176 9.94 8.58 -15.94
C ARG A 176 9.20 7.97 -14.76
N LEU A 177 9.65 6.82 -14.26
CA LEU A 177 9.08 6.19 -13.07
C LEU A 177 9.43 7.04 -11.83
N ARG A 178 8.45 7.22 -10.94
CA ARG A 178 8.65 7.83 -9.62
C ARG A 178 8.23 6.84 -8.55
N VAL A 179 9.09 6.66 -7.57
CA VAL A 179 8.94 5.68 -6.48
C VAL A 179 8.99 6.43 -5.16
N ASN A 180 7.92 6.36 -4.38
CA ASN A 180 7.81 7.13 -3.14
C ASN A 180 7.26 6.29 -1.98
N LEU A 181 7.48 6.77 -0.78
CA LEU A 181 6.96 6.25 0.47
C LEU A 181 5.82 7.14 0.98
N TYR A 182 4.84 6.55 1.66
CA TYR A 182 3.78 7.27 2.33
C TYR A 182 3.56 6.75 3.74
N ASP A 183 3.72 7.61 4.74
CA ASP A 183 3.31 7.33 6.11
C ASP A 183 1.96 8.00 6.40
N PRO A 184 0.87 7.23 6.49
CA PRO A 184 -0.48 7.76 6.73
C PRO A 184 -0.70 8.20 8.18
N GLY A 185 0.30 8.07 9.06
CA GLY A 185 0.15 8.33 10.48
C GLY A 185 -0.79 7.33 11.18
N THR A 186 -1.59 7.83 12.12
CA THR A 186 -2.53 7.00 12.89
C THR A 186 -3.91 6.98 12.24
N VAL A 187 -4.26 5.84 11.65
CA VAL A 187 -5.51 5.66 10.91
C VAL A 187 -6.37 4.57 11.54
N ALA A 188 -7.67 4.78 11.64
CA ALA A 188 -8.67 3.88 12.23
C ALA A 188 -8.87 2.60 11.38
N THR A 189 -7.84 1.75 11.35
CA THR A 189 -7.81 0.46 10.66
C THR A 189 -7.91 -0.71 11.64
N ARG A 190 -8.13 -1.91 11.11
CA ARG A 190 -8.05 -3.13 11.92
C ARG A 190 -6.65 -3.34 12.48
N LEU A 191 -5.60 -3.17 11.66
CA LEU A 191 -4.21 -3.28 12.11
C LEU A 191 -3.93 -2.35 13.30
N ARG A 192 -4.46 -1.11 13.27
CA ARG A 192 -4.31 -0.16 14.39
C ARG A 192 -5.07 -0.62 15.63
N ALA A 193 -6.28 -1.15 15.48
CA ALA A 193 -7.07 -1.68 16.58
C ALA A 193 -6.38 -2.90 17.23
N ASP A 194 -5.79 -3.78 16.41
CA ASP A 194 -5.03 -4.93 16.90
C ASP A 194 -3.74 -4.48 17.63
N ALA A 195 -3.09 -3.40 17.18
CA ALA A 195 -1.89 -2.86 17.81
C ALA A 195 -2.16 -2.07 19.10
N MET A 196 -3.30 -1.36 19.17
CA MET A 196 -3.66 -0.44 20.23
C MET A 196 -5.14 -0.61 20.63
N PRO A 197 -5.52 -1.72 21.27
CA PRO A 197 -6.92 -2.09 21.51
C PRO A 197 -7.68 -1.11 22.42
N GLY A 198 -6.98 -0.30 23.23
CA GLY A 198 -7.59 0.70 24.12
C GLY A 198 -7.67 2.11 23.54
N GLU A 199 -7.27 2.30 22.27
CA GLU A 199 -7.23 3.64 21.68
C GLU A 199 -8.60 4.12 21.19
N ASP A 200 -8.92 5.38 21.47
CA ASP A 200 -10.16 6.00 21.01
C ASP A 200 -10.14 6.20 19.47
N ARG A 201 -10.86 5.34 18.79
CA ARG A 201 -10.91 5.36 17.31
C ARG A 201 -11.52 6.63 16.73
N ALA A 202 -12.34 7.35 17.50
CA ALA A 202 -12.96 8.59 17.05
C ALA A 202 -11.93 9.73 16.86
N LYS A 203 -10.77 9.63 17.52
CA LYS A 203 -9.66 10.58 17.41
C LYS A 203 -8.69 10.28 16.29
N LEU A 204 -8.86 9.14 15.61
CA LEU A 204 -7.99 8.73 14.51
C LEU A 204 -8.53 9.21 13.16
N SER A 205 -7.62 9.50 12.23
CA SER A 205 -7.98 9.72 10.83
C SER A 205 -8.72 8.50 10.27
N LYS A 206 -9.74 8.73 9.45
CA LYS A 206 -10.40 7.64 8.73
C LYS A 206 -9.57 7.23 7.50
N PRO A 207 -9.69 5.99 7.01
CA PRO A 207 -9.03 5.57 5.77
C PRO A 207 -9.28 6.52 4.58
N ALA A 208 -10.49 7.08 4.47
CA ALA A 208 -10.84 8.02 3.41
C ALA A 208 -10.06 9.34 3.49
N ASP A 209 -9.69 9.79 4.70
CA ASP A 209 -8.99 11.07 4.91
C ASP A 209 -7.55 11.02 4.36
N VAL A 210 -6.95 9.82 4.28
CA VAL A 210 -5.58 9.61 3.82
C VAL A 210 -5.50 9.06 2.39
N ALA A 211 -6.62 8.59 1.84
CA ALA A 211 -6.66 8.00 0.50
C ALA A 211 -6.36 9.00 -0.62
N GLY A 212 -6.76 10.26 -0.43
CA GLY A 212 -6.49 11.34 -1.38
C GLY A 212 -5.01 11.52 -1.66
N VAL A 213 -4.17 11.51 -0.62
CA VAL A 213 -2.71 11.64 -0.75
C VAL A 213 -2.11 10.46 -1.52
N LEU A 214 -2.58 9.23 -1.28
CA LEU A 214 -2.14 8.06 -2.06
C LEU A 214 -2.47 8.19 -3.55
N ALA A 215 -3.63 8.73 -3.87
CA ALA A 215 -4.03 8.96 -5.25
C ALA A 215 -3.26 10.15 -5.87
N ASP A 216 -2.90 11.18 -5.09
CA ASP A 216 -2.03 12.28 -5.53
C ASP A 216 -0.62 11.78 -5.83
N LEU A 217 -0.06 10.89 -5.00
CA LEU A 217 1.22 10.24 -5.25
C LEU A 217 1.20 9.33 -6.50
N GLY A 218 0.01 8.91 -6.95
CA GLY A 218 -0.21 8.23 -8.22
C GLY A 218 -0.38 9.16 -9.43
N ASP A 219 -0.39 10.49 -9.24
CA ASP A 219 -0.58 11.44 -10.35
C ASP A 219 0.65 11.47 -11.28
N PRO A 220 0.44 11.32 -12.61
CA PRO A 220 1.53 11.35 -13.58
C PRO A 220 2.30 12.69 -13.61
N ALA A 221 1.73 13.78 -13.13
CA ALA A 221 2.40 15.08 -13.05
C ALA A 221 3.30 15.24 -11.83
N LEU A 222 3.25 14.32 -10.85
CA LEU A 222 4.04 14.42 -9.63
C LEU A 222 5.54 14.21 -9.93
N PRO A 223 6.43 15.18 -9.61
CA PRO A 223 7.87 15.07 -9.90
C PRO A 223 8.66 14.31 -8.82
N GLN A 224 8.12 14.19 -7.59
CA GLN A 224 8.84 13.63 -6.44
C GLN A 224 9.26 12.17 -6.68
N ASN A 225 10.51 11.87 -6.29
CA ASN A 225 11.09 10.53 -6.36
C ASN A 225 11.98 10.28 -5.14
N GLY A 226 11.84 9.11 -4.51
CA GLY A 226 12.61 8.73 -3.33
C GLY A 226 12.14 9.40 -2.02
N GLU A 227 11.05 10.14 -2.06
CA GLU A 227 10.56 10.90 -0.91
C GLU A 227 9.61 10.09 -0.02
N LYS A 228 9.61 10.46 1.27
CA LYS A 228 8.65 9.97 2.25
C LYS A 228 7.67 11.08 2.59
N THR A 229 6.47 10.99 2.04
CA THR A 229 5.37 11.90 2.36
C THR A 229 4.72 11.48 3.68
N LEU A 230 4.50 12.43 4.58
CA LEU A 230 3.76 12.22 5.82
C LEU A 230 2.33 12.72 5.65
N ALA A 231 1.35 12.00 6.21
CA ALA A 231 0.01 12.56 6.33
C ALA A 231 0.06 13.83 7.20
N SER A 232 -0.61 14.87 6.76
CA SER A 232 -0.83 16.04 7.61
C SER A 232 -1.56 15.61 8.88
N PRO A 233 -1.17 16.11 10.08
CA PRO A 233 -1.93 15.83 11.28
C PRO A 233 -3.39 16.23 11.07
N SER A 234 -4.31 15.34 11.44
CA SER A 234 -5.74 15.65 11.40
C SER A 234 -5.97 16.95 12.18
N PRO A 235 -6.75 17.91 11.65
CA PRO A 235 -7.08 19.10 12.40
C PRO A 235 -7.72 18.67 13.74
N PRO A 236 -7.38 19.31 14.85
CA PRO A 236 -7.99 19.01 16.14
C PRO A 236 -9.51 19.08 15.96
N GLY A 237 -10.20 17.96 16.29
CA GLY A 237 -11.64 17.88 16.16
C GLY A 237 -12.27 19.12 16.78
N ARG A 238 -13.13 19.82 16.02
CA ARG A 238 -13.97 20.85 16.60
C ARG A 238 -14.77 20.16 17.71
N GLY A 239 -14.48 20.54 18.94
CA GLY A 239 -15.28 20.12 20.08
C GLY A 239 -16.75 20.45 19.81
N PRO A 240 -17.68 19.68 20.38
CA PRO A 240 -19.09 20.04 20.31
C PRO A 240 -19.26 21.42 20.94
N GLY A 241 -19.76 22.38 20.13
CA GLY A 241 -20.23 23.66 20.62
C GLY A 241 -21.55 23.49 21.37
#